data_250223a32118b52eecd5c58ce9ecadd4
#
_entry.id   250223a32118b52eecd5c58ce9ecadd4
#
_cell.length_a   1.000
_cell.length_b   1.000
_cell.length_c   1.000
_cell.angle_alpha   90.00
_cell.angle_beta   90.00
_cell.angle_gamma   90.00
#
_symmetry.space_group_name_H-M   'P 1'
#
loop_
_entity.id
_entity.type
_entity.pdbx_description
1 polymer ?
#
loop_
_entity_poly.entity_id
_entity_poly.type
_entity_poly.pdbx_seq_one_letter_code
_entity_poly.pdbx_strand_id
1 'polypeptide(L)'
;MMELFNLEKEISDGGGLRLVADNREPQQFPVIEKQFVNFMFLRVNPDWRKLGSETKRVFRSEFQSIFAQYNEDMLLFSYSLVGFDSKADLMFWRIGNCLDLIQEMTAKLYRTNLGSYLETTDNYLSVTKKRMFIPFFENSNLEDRFHVVAGEKKYHFVYPCAKHSDWYAKTSEERDALVEENFMVGKKFENIKIHLTHAFGFSEQEFIISFETDEPKDFLALAEELRQTPASKFTLRGMPVYTCRQRSLMECLDALG
;
A
#
# COMPACT_ATOMS: atom_id res chain seq x y z
N MET A 1 6.58 24.86 24.24
CA MET A 1 7.58 25.68 23.56
C MET A 1 8.86 25.56 24.36
N MET A 2 9.69 24.54 24.08
CA MET A 2 11.05 24.43 24.63
C MET A 2 11.94 23.99 23.47
N GLU A 3 12.75 24.93 23.00
CA GLU A 3 13.82 24.69 22.07
C GLU A 3 14.93 23.92 22.78
N LEU A 4 15.23 22.72 22.29
CA LEU A 4 16.42 21.95 22.69
C LEU A 4 17.60 22.45 21.85
N PHE A 5 18.43 23.30 22.45
CA PHE A 5 19.71 23.69 21.87
C PHE A 5 20.70 22.50 22.02
N ASN A 6 21.20 21.99 20.91
CA ASN A 6 22.38 21.12 20.91
C ASN A 6 23.62 21.98 21.15
N LEU A 7 24.30 21.77 22.31
CA LEU A 7 25.57 22.38 22.69
C LEU A 7 26.70 21.39 22.47
N GLU A 8 27.55 21.62 21.52
CA GLU A 8 28.85 20.92 21.43
C GLU A 8 29.88 21.59 22.35
N LYS A 9 30.63 20.75 23.09
CA LYS A 9 31.70 21.19 23.99
C LYS A 9 33.05 21.06 23.31
N GLU A 10 33.70 22.18 23.02
CA GLU A 10 35.12 22.20 22.71
C GLU A 10 35.92 22.61 23.95
N ILE A 11 37.01 21.88 24.25
CA ILE A 11 37.95 22.22 25.33
C ILE A 11 39.10 23.04 24.72
N SER A 12 39.23 24.28 25.11
CA SER A 12 40.40 25.10 24.76
C SER A 12 41.43 25.07 25.88
N ASP A 13 42.74 25.13 25.53
CA ASP A 13 43.91 25.10 26.42
C ASP A 13 44.04 26.35 27.31
N GLY A 14 43.01 26.72 28.00
CA GLY A 14 43.04 27.90 28.87
C GLY A 14 41.96 27.91 29.96
N GLY A 15 41.35 26.81 30.30
CA GLY A 15 40.48 26.63 31.47
C GLY A 15 39.15 27.40 31.50
N GLY A 16 38.67 27.92 30.38
CA GLY A 16 37.37 28.60 30.28
C GLY A 16 36.44 27.94 29.24
N LEU A 17 35.26 27.53 29.68
CA LEU A 17 34.20 27.05 28.78
C LEU A 17 33.63 28.22 27.99
N ARG A 18 33.83 28.23 26.67
CA ARG A 18 33.17 29.16 25.77
C ARG A 18 32.06 28.44 25.04
N LEU A 19 30.83 28.89 25.23
CA LEU A 19 29.68 28.41 24.47
C LEU A 19 29.74 29.05 23.08
N VAL A 20 29.92 28.24 22.05
CA VAL A 20 29.82 28.68 20.66
C VAL A 20 28.39 28.36 20.21
N ALA A 21 27.67 29.38 19.78
CA ALA A 21 26.34 29.16 19.17
C ALA A 21 26.52 28.44 17.84
N ASP A 22 25.88 27.30 17.69
CA ASP A 22 25.82 26.58 16.43
C ASP A 22 24.94 27.37 15.43
N ASN A 23 25.60 28.06 14.48
CA ASN A 23 24.96 28.84 13.42
C ASN A 23 24.57 27.96 12.21
N ARG A 24 24.44 26.66 12.36
CA ARG A 24 23.86 25.81 11.29
C ARG A 24 22.40 26.19 11.11
N GLU A 25 22.05 26.64 9.91
CA GLU A 25 20.63 26.80 9.52
C GLU A 25 19.87 25.48 9.82
N PRO A 26 18.66 25.58 10.37
CA PRO A 26 17.86 24.37 10.61
C PRO A 26 17.74 23.61 9.29
N GLN A 27 18.25 22.38 9.25
CA GLN A 27 18.05 21.50 8.10
C GLN A 27 16.54 21.38 7.88
N GLN A 28 16.06 21.98 6.80
CA GLN A 28 14.71 21.73 6.33
C GLN A 28 14.65 20.26 5.90
N PHE A 29 14.14 19.40 6.77
CA PHE A 29 13.77 18.06 6.37
C PHE A 29 12.72 18.19 5.25
N PRO A 30 12.87 17.46 4.13
CA PRO A 30 11.88 17.51 3.06
C PRO A 30 10.50 17.19 3.66
N VAL A 31 9.51 18.02 3.34
CA VAL A 31 8.12 17.74 3.70
C VAL A 31 7.76 16.42 3.05
N ILE A 32 7.58 15.37 3.85
CA ILE A 32 7.21 14.04 3.36
C ILE A 32 5.78 14.15 2.84
N GLU A 33 5.63 14.20 1.54
CA GLU A 33 4.32 14.24 0.89
C GLU A 33 3.60 12.91 1.07
N LYS A 34 2.29 12.99 1.32
CA LYS A 34 1.45 11.81 1.38
C LYS A 34 1.37 11.16 0.00
N GLN A 35 1.53 9.84 -0.04
CA GLN A 35 1.38 9.09 -1.28
C GLN A 35 -0.09 8.72 -1.50
N PHE A 36 -0.56 8.87 -2.74
CA PHE A 36 -1.76 8.19 -3.21
C PHE A 36 -1.42 6.72 -3.50
N VAL A 37 -2.29 5.85 -3.06
CA VAL A 37 -2.16 4.40 -3.23
C VAL A 37 -3.42 3.89 -3.91
N ASN A 38 -3.25 3.24 -5.05
CA ASN A 38 -4.36 2.73 -5.83
C ASN A 38 -4.19 1.23 -6.10
N PHE A 39 -5.26 0.48 -5.84
CA PHE A 39 -5.39 -0.94 -6.18
C PHE A 39 -6.47 -1.06 -7.24
N MET A 40 -6.08 -1.38 -8.47
CA MET A 40 -6.97 -1.54 -9.61
C MET A 40 -7.07 -3.00 -10.00
N PHE A 41 -8.25 -3.58 -9.90
CA PHE A 41 -8.55 -4.96 -10.24
C PHE A 41 -9.22 -5.03 -11.59
N LEU A 42 -8.73 -5.92 -12.44
CA LEU A 42 -9.14 -6.06 -13.82
C LEU A 42 -9.51 -7.50 -14.13
N ARG A 43 -10.57 -7.68 -14.91
CA ARG A 43 -10.99 -8.95 -15.49
C ARG A 43 -10.80 -8.92 -16.99
N VAL A 44 -10.31 -10.02 -17.56
CA VAL A 44 -10.21 -10.15 -19.00
C VAL A 44 -11.51 -10.66 -19.60
N ASN A 45 -11.97 -10.02 -20.67
CA ASN A 45 -13.10 -10.51 -21.45
C ASN A 45 -12.75 -11.87 -22.09
N PRO A 46 -13.64 -12.89 -22.03
CA PRO A 46 -13.41 -14.19 -22.65
C PRO A 46 -13.05 -14.16 -24.13
N ASP A 47 -13.47 -13.14 -24.87
CA ASP A 47 -13.14 -12.98 -26.28
C ASP A 47 -11.63 -12.78 -26.53
N TRP A 48 -10.89 -12.27 -25.55
CA TRP A 48 -9.44 -12.23 -25.57
C TRP A 48 -8.81 -13.60 -25.87
N ARG A 49 -9.33 -14.65 -25.23
CA ARG A 49 -8.80 -16.02 -25.37
C ARG A 49 -8.99 -16.60 -26.76
N LYS A 50 -9.92 -16.04 -27.57
CA LYS A 50 -10.19 -16.46 -28.96
C LYS A 50 -9.22 -15.85 -29.97
N LEU A 51 -8.46 -14.82 -29.60
CA LEU A 51 -7.50 -14.17 -30.48
C LEU A 51 -6.30 -15.08 -30.77
N GLY A 52 -5.73 -14.92 -31.96
CA GLY A 52 -4.48 -15.60 -32.34
C GLY A 52 -3.28 -15.12 -31.52
N SER A 53 -2.30 -15.99 -31.33
CA SER A 53 -1.12 -15.73 -30.50
C SER A 53 -0.33 -14.49 -30.93
N GLU A 54 -0.19 -14.27 -32.24
CA GLU A 54 0.53 -13.10 -32.77
C GLU A 54 -0.20 -11.80 -32.46
N THR A 55 -1.52 -11.75 -32.61
CA THR A 55 -2.35 -10.60 -32.23
C THR A 55 -2.21 -10.29 -30.74
N LYS A 56 -2.30 -11.31 -29.89
CA LYS A 56 -2.10 -11.16 -28.45
C LYS A 56 -0.71 -10.60 -28.11
N ARG A 57 0.32 -11.10 -28.80
CA ARG A 57 1.70 -10.61 -28.60
C ARG A 57 1.82 -9.12 -28.89
N VAL A 58 1.26 -8.66 -30.00
CA VAL A 58 1.26 -7.24 -30.40
C VAL A 58 0.51 -6.39 -29.37
N PHE A 59 -0.69 -6.81 -28.97
CA PHE A 59 -1.53 -6.06 -28.03
C PHE A 59 -0.92 -5.99 -26.62
N ARG A 60 -0.27 -7.06 -26.15
CA ARG A 60 0.47 -7.06 -24.89
C ARG A 60 1.68 -6.14 -24.92
N SER A 61 2.42 -6.12 -26.05
CA SER A 61 3.58 -5.23 -26.21
C SER A 61 3.16 -3.75 -26.19
N GLU A 62 2.07 -3.41 -26.88
CA GLU A 62 1.49 -2.06 -26.84
C GLU A 62 1.14 -1.64 -25.41
N PHE A 63 0.40 -2.49 -24.69
CA PHE A 63 -0.01 -2.25 -23.30
C PHE A 63 1.20 -2.06 -22.37
N GLN A 64 2.21 -2.93 -22.49
CA GLN A 64 3.44 -2.85 -21.73
C GLN A 64 4.18 -1.54 -21.98
N SER A 65 4.24 -1.09 -23.24
CA SER A 65 4.94 0.16 -23.58
C SER A 65 4.29 1.37 -22.94
N ILE A 66 2.96 1.41 -22.83
CA ILE A 66 2.23 2.47 -22.14
C ILE A 66 2.46 2.37 -20.63
N PHE A 67 2.39 1.16 -20.05
CA PHE A 67 2.61 0.94 -18.63
C PHE A 67 4.00 1.41 -18.19
N ALA A 68 5.03 1.09 -18.98
CA ALA A 68 6.42 1.42 -18.66
C ALA A 68 6.72 2.93 -18.69
N GLN A 69 5.92 3.75 -19.38
CA GLN A 69 6.11 5.21 -19.42
C GLN A 69 5.99 5.87 -18.04
N TYR A 70 5.35 5.21 -17.08
CA TYR A 70 5.08 5.75 -15.75
C TYR A 70 6.01 5.20 -14.66
N ASN A 71 7.01 4.38 -15.01
CA ASN A 71 7.93 3.77 -14.03
C ASN A 71 8.81 4.80 -13.28
N GLU A 72 9.06 5.96 -13.89
CA GLU A 72 9.86 7.02 -13.25
C GLU A 72 8.99 7.94 -12.36
N ASP A 73 7.68 7.98 -12.60
CA ASP A 73 6.76 8.89 -11.94
C ASP A 73 6.07 8.26 -10.72
N MET A 74 5.94 6.93 -10.69
CA MET A 74 5.28 6.21 -9.60
C MET A 74 5.78 4.77 -9.47
N LEU A 75 5.61 4.19 -8.29
CA LEU A 75 5.87 2.77 -8.06
C LEU A 75 4.72 1.95 -8.67
N LEU A 76 5.08 1.02 -9.54
CA LEU A 76 4.13 0.19 -10.30
C LEU A 76 4.40 -1.28 -10.06
N PHE A 77 3.40 -1.99 -9.55
CA PHE A 77 3.47 -3.43 -9.34
C PHE A 77 2.30 -4.11 -10.03
N SER A 78 2.58 -5.27 -10.63
CA SER A 78 1.60 -6.11 -11.28
C SER A 78 1.46 -7.46 -10.58
N TYR A 79 0.23 -7.94 -10.49
CA TYR A 79 -0.10 -9.19 -9.82
C TYR A 79 -1.10 -9.98 -10.65
N SER A 80 -0.90 -11.29 -10.73
CA SER A 80 -1.88 -12.22 -11.30
C SER A 80 -2.81 -12.76 -10.22
N LEU A 81 -4.10 -12.77 -10.50
CA LEU A 81 -5.13 -13.40 -9.68
C LEU A 81 -5.73 -14.64 -10.37
N VAL A 82 -5.24 -14.97 -11.56
CA VAL A 82 -5.74 -16.12 -12.33
C VAL A 82 -5.68 -17.40 -11.51
N GLY A 83 -6.86 -18.01 -11.31
CA GLY A 83 -7.02 -19.22 -10.50
C GLY A 83 -7.14 -18.97 -8.98
N PHE A 84 -7.02 -17.74 -8.51
CA PHE A 84 -7.17 -17.37 -7.11
C PHE A 84 -8.45 -16.59 -6.83
N ASP A 85 -8.91 -15.80 -7.79
CA ASP A 85 -10.13 -15.01 -7.66
C ASP A 85 -11.11 -15.31 -8.78
N SER A 86 -12.40 -15.16 -8.51
CA SER A 86 -13.47 -15.42 -9.49
C SER A 86 -13.92 -14.17 -10.24
N LYS A 87 -13.54 -12.97 -9.74
CA LYS A 87 -13.98 -11.68 -10.26
C LYS A 87 -12.89 -10.95 -11.01
N ALA A 88 -11.61 -11.12 -10.62
CA ALA A 88 -10.48 -10.44 -11.20
C ALA A 88 -9.38 -11.41 -11.63
N ASP A 89 -8.69 -11.10 -12.73
CA ASP A 89 -7.57 -11.85 -13.28
C ASP A 89 -6.23 -11.13 -13.03
N LEU A 90 -6.26 -9.80 -12.88
CA LEU A 90 -5.09 -8.93 -12.83
C LEU A 90 -5.29 -7.82 -11.80
N MET A 91 -4.25 -7.46 -11.06
CA MET A 91 -4.23 -6.28 -10.21
C MET A 91 -3.01 -5.42 -10.52
N PHE A 92 -3.22 -4.11 -10.58
CA PHE A 92 -2.15 -3.11 -10.52
C PHE A 92 -2.16 -2.42 -9.17
N TRP A 93 -1.01 -2.40 -8.53
CA TRP A 93 -0.77 -1.59 -7.34
C TRP A 93 0.09 -0.40 -7.75
N ARG A 94 -0.46 0.80 -7.63
CA ARG A 94 0.14 2.05 -8.10
C ARG A 94 0.30 3.00 -6.91
N ILE A 95 1.49 3.54 -6.73
CA ILE A 95 1.82 4.41 -5.60
C ILE A 95 2.57 5.63 -6.13
N GLY A 96 2.06 6.82 -5.85
CA GLY A 96 2.67 8.07 -6.31
C GLY A 96 2.11 9.30 -5.61
N ASN A 97 2.66 10.46 -5.93
CA ASN A 97 2.29 11.72 -5.28
C ASN A 97 1.26 12.54 -6.08
N CYS A 98 0.94 12.09 -7.30
CA CYS A 98 0.04 12.80 -8.21
C CYS A 98 -1.12 11.91 -8.65
N LEU A 99 -2.36 12.34 -8.35
CA LEU A 99 -3.56 11.62 -8.70
C LEU A 99 -3.84 11.66 -10.21
N ASP A 100 -3.49 12.78 -10.86
CA ASP A 100 -3.69 12.96 -12.30
C ASP A 100 -2.90 11.94 -13.12
N LEU A 101 -1.69 11.57 -12.67
CA LEU A 101 -0.89 10.53 -13.33
C LEU A 101 -1.56 9.15 -13.27
N ILE A 102 -2.22 8.82 -12.16
CA ILE A 102 -2.99 7.57 -12.02
C ILE A 102 -4.16 7.55 -13.01
N GLN A 103 -4.86 8.68 -13.14
CA GLN A 103 -5.97 8.82 -14.08
C GLN A 103 -5.49 8.77 -15.54
N GLU A 104 -4.45 9.54 -15.88
CA GLU A 104 -3.87 9.59 -17.22
C GLU A 104 -3.40 8.23 -17.69
N MET A 105 -2.64 7.52 -16.83
CA MET A 105 -2.18 6.15 -17.10
C MET A 105 -3.37 5.24 -17.39
N THR A 106 -4.41 5.26 -16.57
CA THR A 106 -5.60 4.43 -16.76
C THR A 106 -6.27 4.73 -18.10
N ALA A 107 -6.44 6.02 -18.44
CA ALA A 107 -7.03 6.43 -19.71
C ALA A 107 -6.22 5.98 -20.92
N LYS A 108 -4.88 6.01 -20.83
CA LYS A 108 -4.00 5.53 -21.89
C LYS A 108 -4.06 4.00 -22.01
N LEU A 109 -4.05 3.27 -20.90
CA LEU A 109 -4.15 1.82 -20.91
C LEU A 109 -5.47 1.34 -21.53
N TYR A 110 -6.60 1.99 -21.23
CA TYR A 110 -7.90 1.67 -21.84
C TYR A 110 -7.97 1.94 -23.34
N ARG A 111 -7.15 2.84 -23.88
CA ARG A 111 -7.09 3.11 -25.31
C ARG A 111 -6.27 2.08 -26.08
N THR A 112 -5.51 1.23 -25.42
CA THR A 112 -4.77 0.14 -26.08
C THR A 112 -5.72 -0.96 -26.55
N ASN A 113 -5.27 -1.73 -27.51
CA ASN A 113 -6.04 -2.87 -27.99
C ASN A 113 -6.34 -3.88 -26.89
N LEU A 114 -5.36 -4.24 -26.03
CA LEU A 114 -5.61 -5.11 -24.88
C LEU A 114 -6.55 -4.44 -23.86
N GLY A 115 -6.41 -3.13 -23.65
CA GLY A 115 -7.26 -2.37 -22.74
C GLY A 115 -8.75 -2.51 -23.05
N SER A 116 -9.11 -2.66 -24.36
CA SER A 116 -10.49 -2.88 -24.77
C SER A 116 -11.07 -4.24 -24.35
N TYR A 117 -10.23 -5.19 -23.96
CA TYR A 117 -10.62 -6.50 -23.42
C TYR A 117 -10.55 -6.56 -21.89
N LEU A 118 -10.15 -5.47 -21.23
CA LEU A 118 -10.04 -5.42 -19.76
C LEU A 118 -11.19 -4.61 -19.17
N GLU A 119 -11.87 -5.21 -18.21
CA GLU A 119 -12.94 -4.59 -17.43
C GLU A 119 -12.46 -4.36 -16.01
N THR A 120 -12.63 -3.15 -15.47
CA THR A 120 -12.36 -2.88 -14.05
C THR A 120 -13.48 -3.45 -13.21
N THR A 121 -13.15 -4.41 -12.36
CA THR A 121 -14.10 -5.02 -11.43
C THR A 121 -14.17 -4.26 -10.10
N ASP A 122 -13.00 -3.84 -9.61
CA ASP A 122 -12.88 -3.05 -8.39
C ASP A 122 -11.70 -2.06 -8.51
N ASN A 123 -11.83 -0.91 -7.86
CA ASN A 123 -10.79 0.11 -7.87
C ASN A 123 -10.79 0.87 -6.53
N TYR A 124 -9.73 0.68 -5.75
CA TYR A 124 -9.61 1.30 -4.44
C TYR A 124 -8.53 2.38 -4.48
N LEU A 125 -8.92 3.59 -4.12
CA LEU A 125 -8.03 4.73 -3.97
C LEU A 125 -7.91 5.09 -2.49
N SER A 126 -6.70 5.34 -2.04
CA SER A 126 -6.38 5.64 -0.64
C SER A 126 -5.15 6.52 -0.53
N VAL A 127 -4.84 6.98 0.66
CA VAL A 127 -3.69 7.85 0.94
C VAL A 127 -2.94 7.32 2.15
N THR A 128 -1.62 7.42 2.13
CA THR A 128 -0.79 7.20 3.32
C THR A 128 -1.05 8.30 4.35
N LYS A 129 -1.10 7.95 5.63
CA LYS A 129 -1.32 8.91 6.71
C LYS A 129 -0.40 8.60 7.88
N LYS A 130 0.24 9.63 8.43
CA LYS A 130 0.95 9.48 9.70
C LYS A 130 -0.04 8.98 10.75
N ARG A 131 0.26 7.85 11.37
CA ARG A 131 -0.53 7.42 12.53
C ARG A 131 -0.26 8.38 13.68
N MET A 132 -1.30 9.01 14.23
CA MET A 132 -1.19 9.85 15.42
C MET A 132 -0.86 9.06 16.70
N PHE A 133 -0.90 7.74 16.66
CA PHE A 133 -1.12 6.89 17.84
C PHE A 133 0.02 5.95 18.23
N ILE A 134 1.26 6.16 17.79
CA ILE A 134 2.37 5.31 18.26
C ILE A 134 3.60 6.16 18.61
N PRO A 135 3.58 6.82 19.79
CA PRO A 135 4.79 7.46 20.34
C PRO A 135 5.82 6.45 20.88
N PHE A 136 5.43 5.18 21.12
CA PHE A 136 6.21 4.21 21.89
C PHE A 136 7.17 3.30 21.12
N PHE A 137 7.32 3.45 19.80
CA PHE A 137 8.11 2.51 19.00
C PHE A 137 9.29 3.17 18.25
N GLU A 138 10.15 3.87 18.99
CA GLU A 138 11.38 4.46 18.47
C GLU A 138 12.43 3.44 17.97
N ASN A 139 12.27 2.15 18.28
CA ASN A 139 13.25 1.10 17.97
C ASN A 139 12.74 -0.09 17.14
N SER A 140 11.62 0.02 16.46
CA SER A 140 11.24 -1.02 15.49
C SER A 140 11.71 -0.61 14.11
N ASN A 141 12.25 -1.57 13.32
CA ASN A 141 12.50 -1.49 11.88
C ASN A 141 11.21 -1.26 11.06
N LEU A 142 10.24 -0.53 11.65
CA LEU A 142 9.05 -0.06 10.98
C LEU A 142 9.50 1.10 10.11
N GLU A 143 9.83 0.77 8.88
CA GLU A 143 10.08 1.72 7.81
C GLU A 143 9.10 2.88 7.89
N ASP A 144 9.60 4.06 7.57
CA ASP A 144 8.89 5.33 7.57
C ASP A 144 7.46 5.16 7.04
N ARG A 145 6.47 5.20 7.95
CA ARG A 145 5.08 4.86 7.65
C ARG A 145 4.37 5.89 6.78
N PHE A 146 5.09 6.89 6.32
CA PHE A 146 4.64 7.83 5.31
C PHE A 146 4.76 7.28 3.89
N HIS A 147 5.64 6.28 3.70
CA HIS A 147 5.89 5.68 2.41
C HIS A 147 5.54 4.21 2.45
N VAL A 148 4.79 3.77 1.48
CA VAL A 148 4.65 2.35 1.19
C VAL A 148 5.91 1.90 0.47
N VAL A 149 6.70 1.05 1.11
CA VAL A 149 7.80 0.32 0.47
C VAL A 149 7.27 -1.04 0.08
N ALA A 150 7.03 -1.22 -1.20
CA ALA A 150 6.20 -2.27 -1.75
C ALA A 150 7.01 -3.28 -2.59
N GLY A 151 6.45 -4.46 -2.82
CA GLY A 151 6.82 -5.31 -3.95
C GLY A 151 7.98 -6.26 -3.74
N GLU A 152 8.34 -6.58 -2.51
CA GLU A 152 9.44 -7.51 -2.21
C GLU A 152 9.01 -8.97 -2.03
N LYS A 153 7.70 -9.22 -1.87
CA LYS A 153 7.15 -10.52 -1.53
C LYS A 153 6.33 -11.13 -2.66
N LYS A 154 6.26 -12.45 -2.69
CA LYS A 154 5.57 -13.21 -3.77
C LYS A 154 4.06 -13.06 -3.76
N TYR A 155 3.45 -12.92 -2.57
CA TYR A 155 2.01 -12.85 -2.42
C TYR A 155 1.60 -11.55 -1.75
N HIS A 156 0.49 -11.01 -2.22
CA HIS A 156 -0.13 -9.81 -1.69
C HIS A 156 -1.62 -10.07 -1.44
N PHE A 157 -2.06 -9.86 -0.22
CA PHE A 157 -3.46 -9.98 0.17
C PHE A 157 -4.01 -8.58 0.40
N VAL A 158 -5.03 -8.19 -0.37
CA VAL A 158 -5.64 -6.85 -0.27
C VAL A 158 -6.99 -6.97 0.42
N TYR A 159 -7.15 -6.21 1.49
CA TYR A 159 -8.31 -6.24 2.37
C TYR A 159 -8.91 -4.84 2.50
N PRO A 160 -9.84 -4.44 1.60
CA PRO A 160 -10.64 -3.23 1.80
C PRO A 160 -11.55 -3.44 3.02
N CYS A 161 -11.65 -2.45 3.90
CA CYS A 161 -12.51 -2.58 5.07
C CYS A 161 -13.13 -1.25 5.50
N ALA A 162 -14.27 -1.35 6.18
CA ALA A 162 -14.93 -0.26 6.86
C ALA A 162 -15.26 -0.67 8.30
N LYS A 163 -15.47 0.30 9.18
CA LYS A 163 -15.80 0.08 10.58
C LYS A 163 -17.30 0.25 10.81
N HIS A 164 -17.81 -0.45 11.79
CA HIS A 164 -19.16 -0.23 12.31
C HIS A 164 -19.25 1.15 13.00
N SER A 165 -20.44 1.76 13.02
CA SER A 165 -20.67 3.07 13.66
C SER A 165 -20.20 3.14 15.10
N ASP A 166 -20.31 2.04 15.86
CA ASP A 166 -19.88 1.95 17.26
C ASP A 166 -18.37 2.16 17.44
N TRP A 167 -17.58 1.97 16.38
CA TRP A 167 -16.15 2.30 16.38
C TRP A 167 -15.94 3.80 16.56
N TYR A 168 -16.75 4.61 15.90
CA TYR A 168 -16.66 6.08 15.95
C TYR A 168 -17.30 6.69 17.19
N ALA A 169 -18.16 5.94 17.87
CA ALA A 169 -18.71 6.31 19.18
C ALA A 169 -17.70 6.18 20.31
N LYS A 170 -16.59 5.46 20.09
CA LYS A 170 -15.49 5.31 21.06
C LYS A 170 -14.61 6.55 21.13
N THR A 171 -14.02 6.79 22.29
CA THR A 171 -13.00 7.84 22.43
C THR A 171 -11.75 7.49 21.60
N SER A 172 -10.87 8.47 21.42
CA SER A 172 -9.62 8.26 20.70
C SER A 172 -8.76 7.21 21.43
N GLU A 173 -8.64 7.34 22.73
CA GLU A 173 -7.85 6.48 23.60
C GLU A 173 -8.32 5.03 23.56
N GLU A 174 -9.65 4.81 23.56
CA GLU A 174 -10.22 3.46 23.41
C GLU A 174 -9.90 2.84 22.06
N ARG A 175 -9.99 3.63 20.97
CA ARG A 175 -9.64 3.13 19.66
C ARG A 175 -8.16 2.79 19.55
N ASP A 176 -7.31 3.60 20.16
CA ASP A 176 -5.87 3.40 20.14
C ASP A 176 -5.47 2.11 20.84
N ALA A 177 -6.06 1.83 22.02
CA ALA A 177 -5.83 0.58 22.74
C ALA A 177 -6.23 -0.64 21.89
N LEU A 178 -7.37 -0.57 21.18
CA LEU A 178 -7.82 -1.65 20.29
C LEU A 178 -6.90 -1.84 19.07
N VAL A 179 -6.37 -0.75 18.53
CA VAL A 179 -5.41 -0.81 17.41
C VAL A 179 -4.06 -1.36 17.87
N GLU A 180 -3.63 -1.02 19.08
CA GLU A 180 -2.41 -1.53 19.67
C GLU A 180 -2.44 -3.05 19.83
N GLU A 181 -3.57 -3.63 20.27
CA GLU A 181 -3.74 -5.09 20.33
C GLU A 181 -3.55 -5.74 18.95
N ASN A 182 -4.17 -5.20 17.88
CA ASN A 182 -3.97 -5.69 16.53
C ASN A 182 -2.51 -5.60 16.08
N PHE A 183 -1.84 -4.53 16.48
CA PHE A 183 -0.44 -4.33 16.16
C PHE A 183 0.45 -5.35 16.87
N MET A 184 0.17 -5.66 18.13
CA MET A 184 0.89 -6.69 18.90
C MET A 184 0.72 -8.08 18.28
N VAL A 185 -0.46 -8.39 17.74
CA VAL A 185 -0.69 -9.61 16.96
C VAL A 185 0.18 -9.60 15.70
N GLY A 186 0.18 -8.49 14.94
CA GLY A 186 0.99 -8.37 13.70
C GLY A 186 2.49 -8.56 13.95
N LYS A 187 3.01 -8.11 15.08
CA LYS A 187 4.44 -8.28 15.46
C LYS A 187 4.90 -9.73 15.60
N LYS A 188 4.00 -10.66 15.86
CA LYS A 188 4.34 -12.09 15.96
C LYS A 188 4.71 -12.69 14.59
N PHE A 189 4.36 -12.02 13.50
CA PHE A 189 4.50 -12.47 12.12
C PHE A 189 5.48 -11.56 11.36
N GLU A 190 6.76 -11.60 11.74
CA GLU A 190 7.82 -10.73 11.21
C GLU A 190 8.05 -10.86 9.69
N ASN A 191 7.69 -12.01 9.12
CA ASN A 191 7.77 -12.30 7.70
C ASN A 191 6.59 -11.73 6.88
N ILE A 192 5.60 -11.11 7.53
CA ILE A 192 4.47 -10.45 6.87
C ILE A 192 4.63 -8.94 6.96
N LYS A 193 4.73 -8.29 5.82
CA LYS A 193 4.71 -6.84 5.72
C LYS A 193 3.27 -6.34 5.67
N ILE A 194 2.90 -5.40 6.55
CA ILE A 194 1.54 -4.91 6.68
C ILE A 194 1.49 -3.44 6.27
N HIS A 195 0.64 -3.12 5.30
CA HIS A 195 0.37 -1.77 4.86
C HIS A 195 -1.05 -1.37 5.24
N LEU A 196 -1.21 -0.15 5.76
CA LEU A 196 -2.51 0.45 6.07
C LEU A 196 -2.61 1.83 5.41
N THR A 197 -3.60 2.00 4.57
CA THR A 197 -3.90 3.27 3.92
C THR A 197 -5.35 3.70 4.18
N HIS A 198 -5.60 5.00 4.07
CA HIS A 198 -6.88 5.62 4.42
C HIS A 198 -7.63 5.99 3.15
N ALA A 199 -8.88 5.50 3.02
CA ALA A 199 -9.72 5.69 1.84
C ALA A 199 -10.98 6.55 2.12
N PHE A 200 -11.08 7.15 3.31
CA PHE A 200 -12.22 7.99 3.69
C PHE A 200 -12.53 9.05 2.63
N GLY A 201 -13.77 9.03 2.13
CA GLY A 201 -14.26 9.99 1.14
C GLY A 201 -13.84 9.69 -0.31
N PHE A 202 -12.96 8.72 -0.55
CA PHE A 202 -12.61 8.27 -1.91
C PHE A 202 -13.48 7.11 -2.39
N SER A 203 -13.98 6.30 -1.47
CA SER A 203 -14.86 5.16 -1.76
C SER A 203 -15.75 4.85 -0.54
N GLU A 204 -16.56 3.81 -0.65
CA GLU A 204 -17.34 3.28 0.49
C GLU A 204 -16.45 2.62 1.57
N GLN A 205 -15.22 2.29 1.21
CA GLN A 205 -14.23 1.74 2.12
C GLN A 205 -13.54 2.87 2.89
N GLU A 206 -13.20 2.63 4.14
CA GLU A 206 -12.53 3.60 5.00
C GLU A 206 -11.02 3.35 5.06
N PHE A 207 -10.64 2.08 4.93
CA PHE A 207 -9.27 1.63 5.00
C PHE A 207 -9.00 0.57 3.94
N ILE A 208 -7.79 0.60 3.40
CA ILE A 208 -7.25 -0.52 2.64
C ILE A 208 -6.07 -1.07 3.43
N ILE A 209 -6.23 -2.29 3.94
CA ILE A 209 -5.15 -3.01 4.61
C ILE A 209 -4.61 -4.01 3.58
N SER A 210 -3.31 -4.10 3.46
CA SER A 210 -2.72 -5.11 2.61
C SER A 210 -1.53 -5.79 3.27
N PHE A 211 -1.28 -7.04 2.89
CA PHE A 211 -0.32 -7.92 3.53
C PHE A 211 0.55 -8.55 2.45
N GLU A 212 1.86 -8.38 2.55
CA GLU A 212 2.82 -9.03 1.66
C GLU A 212 3.57 -10.13 2.40
N THR A 213 3.67 -11.32 1.82
CA THR A 213 4.42 -12.45 2.38
C THR A 213 4.90 -13.41 1.29
N ASP A 214 5.92 -14.18 1.59
CA ASP A 214 6.34 -15.32 0.76
C ASP A 214 5.60 -16.62 1.14
N GLU A 215 4.98 -16.66 2.34
CA GLU A 215 4.32 -17.81 2.93
C GLU A 215 2.83 -17.55 3.19
N PRO A 216 1.93 -17.94 2.26
CA PRO A 216 0.49 -17.69 2.40
C PRO A 216 -0.15 -18.32 3.65
N LYS A 217 0.44 -19.40 4.18
CA LYS A 217 -0.06 -20.06 5.40
C LYS A 217 0.12 -19.19 6.64
N ASP A 218 1.18 -18.37 6.67
CA ASP A 218 1.41 -17.45 7.79
C ASP A 218 0.39 -16.32 7.77
N PHE A 219 -0.01 -15.86 6.58
CA PHE A 219 -1.12 -14.91 6.46
C PHE A 219 -2.44 -15.49 6.99
N LEU A 220 -2.73 -16.78 6.74
CA LEU A 220 -3.91 -17.42 7.31
C LEU A 220 -3.87 -17.39 8.84
N ALA A 221 -2.74 -17.78 9.44
CA ALA A 221 -2.56 -17.76 10.89
C ALA A 221 -2.70 -16.34 11.48
N LEU A 222 -2.09 -15.33 10.85
CA LEU A 222 -2.27 -13.93 11.23
C LEU A 222 -3.73 -13.49 11.16
N ALA A 223 -4.43 -13.84 10.08
CA ALA A 223 -5.83 -13.47 9.88
C ALA A 223 -6.73 -14.12 10.95
N GLU A 224 -6.46 -15.37 11.34
CA GLU A 224 -7.16 -16.06 12.41
C GLU A 224 -6.94 -15.37 13.77
N GLU A 225 -5.71 -14.99 14.11
CA GLU A 225 -5.41 -14.27 15.35
C GLU A 225 -6.06 -12.88 15.35
N LEU A 226 -5.94 -12.10 14.27
CA LEU A 226 -6.58 -10.79 14.15
C LEU A 226 -8.10 -10.86 14.29
N ARG A 227 -8.71 -11.96 13.84
CA ARG A 227 -10.16 -12.18 13.96
C ARG A 227 -10.62 -12.34 15.40
N GLN A 228 -9.73 -12.79 16.30
CA GLN A 228 -10.01 -13.00 17.70
C GLN A 228 -9.84 -11.72 18.55
N THR A 229 -9.21 -10.68 18.01
CA THR A 229 -9.02 -9.42 18.73
C THR A 229 -10.34 -8.68 18.94
N PRO A 230 -10.47 -7.89 20.04
CA PRO A 230 -11.64 -7.05 20.29
C PRO A 230 -11.93 -6.05 19.16
N ALA A 231 -10.90 -5.52 18.49
CA ALA A 231 -11.02 -4.59 17.37
C ALA A 231 -11.76 -5.20 16.16
N SER A 232 -11.71 -6.53 15.99
CA SER A 232 -12.37 -7.24 14.91
C SER A 232 -13.89 -7.14 14.94
N LYS A 233 -14.48 -6.93 16.12
CA LYS A 233 -15.93 -6.78 16.33
C LYS A 233 -16.49 -5.54 15.64
N PHE A 234 -15.64 -4.52 15.50
CA PHE A 234 -16.00 -3.24 14.86
C PHE A 234 -15.69 -3.21 13.35
N THR A 235 -15.19 -4.30 12.78
CA THR A 235 -14.93 -4.37 11.34
C THR A 235 -16.12 -4.99 10.63
N LEU A 236 -16.67 -4.29 9.64
CA LEU A 236 -17.76 -4.80 8.82
C LEU A 236 -17.30 -6.05 8.07
N ARG A 237 -18.18 -7.03 7.98
CA ARG A 237 -17.95 -8.30 7.25
C ARG A 237 -18.53 -8.23 5.84
N GLY A 238 -18.10 -9.15 4.99
CA GLY A 238 -18.62 -9.26 3.63
C GLY A 238 -17.83 -8.45 2.60
N MET A 239 -16.76 -7.79 3.02
CA MET A 239 -15.83 -7.14 2.10
C MET A 239 -14.98 -8.19 1.37
N PRO A 240 -14.65 -7.98 0.08
CA PRO A 240 -13.80 -8.89 -0.66
C PRO A 240 -12.39 -8.92 -0.06
N VAL A 241 -11.73 -10.08 -0.18
CA VAL A 241 -10.29 -10.25 0.08
C VAL A 241 -9.68 -10.79 -1.19
N TYR A 242 -8.69 -10.11 -1.73
CA TYR A 242 -8.01 -10.50 -2.95
C TYR A 242 -6.70 -11.19 -2.63
N THR A 243 -6.50 -12.36 -3.20
CA THR A 243 -5.23 -13.08 -3.17
C THR A 243 -4.49 -12.85 -4.47
N CYS A 244 -3.35 -12.19 -4.40
CA CYS A 244 -2.61 -11.72 -5.56
C CYS A 244 -1.20 -12.33 -5.55
N ARG A 245 -0.71 -12.78 -6.72
CA ARG A 245 0.65 -13.24 -6.89
C ARG A 245 1.46 -12.25 -7.70
N GLN A 246 2.52 -11.72 -7.12
CA GLN A 246 3.43 -10.80 -7.81
C GLN A 246 4.12 -11.51 -8.97
N ARG A 247 4.13 -10.86 -10.10
CA ARG A 247 4.83 -11.26 -11.32
C ARG A 247 5.19 -10.02 -12.13
N SER A 248 6.13 -10.15 -13.06
CA SER A 248 6.33 -9.12 -14.06
C SER A 248 5.03 -8.86 -14.84
N LEU A 249 4.87 -7.66 -15.37
CA LEU A 249 3.68 -7.32 -16.15
C LEU A 249 3.46 -8.34 -17.30
N MET A 250 4.53 -8.69 -18.02
CA MET A 250 4.39 -9.65 -19.14
C MET A 250 3.92 -11.02 -18.68
N GLU A 251 4.45 -11.55 -17.58
CA GLU A 251 3.96 -12.83 -17.03
C GLU A 251 2.50 -12.75 -16.59
N CYS A 252 2.06 -11.60 -16.03
CA CYS A 252 0.66 -11.37 -15.70
C CYS A 252 -0.22 -11.37 -16.96
N LEU A 253 0.23 -10.67 -18.02
CA LEU A 253 -0.51 -10.60 -19.29
C LEU A 253 -0.52 -11.94 -20.05
N ASP A 254 0.56 -12.73 -19.94
CA ASP A 254 0.62 -14.08 -20.51
C ASP A 254 -0.35 -15.03 -19.80
N ALA A 255 -0.54 -14.88 -18.48
CA ALA A 255 -1.48 -15.68 -17.71
C ALA A 255 -2.95 -15.46 -18.07
N LEU A 256 -3.29 -14.38 -18.77
CA LEU A 256 -4.65 -14.12 -19.26
C LEU A 256 -5.09 -15.06 -20.41
N GLY A 257 -4.12 -15.76 -21.01
CA GLY A 257 -4.32 -16.75 -22.07
C GLY A 257 -4.02 -16.27 -23.48
#